data_4256a47fe509923ff77b516a153d1472
#
_entry.id   4256a47fe509923ff77b516a153d1472
#
_cell.length_a   1.000
_cell.length_b   1.000
_cell.length_c   1.000
_cell.angle_alpha   90.00
_cell.angle_beta   90.00
_cell.angle_gamma   90.00
#
_symmetry.space_group_name_H-M   'P 1'
#
loop_
_entity.id
_entity.type
_entity.pdbx_description
1 polymer ?
#
loop_
_entity_poly.entity_id
_entity_poly.type
_entity_poly.pdbx_seq_one_letter_code
_entity_poly.pdbx_strand_id
1 'polypeptide(L)'
;IIMDPQVIDLIEENNILKFTINNINVSYANAIRRVIVSDIPTVVFKTFPHEKNDAVFTVNTSRLNNEILKQRLSCIPIHISDLEMPLKDYILEIDVKNNSDTIIYVTSGDFKIKNLKTDKYLDAATTKNIFPPNNITKEYIDFCRLRPQISETIPGEHLKLSCLFSIGTAKDNGSFNVVSTCSYRNTPDYNAIEDAKSNKEEELKLKYSESSDVKFHLQDWINLDAKRIYIPDSFEFKIQTLNVYTNIHIIITAIRNLIERLNTIIEIYSTQIKLI
;
A
#
# COMPACT_ATOMS: atom_id res chain seq x y z
N ILE A 1 7.66 4.67 -36.16
CA ILE A 1 7.95 3.29 -35.71
C ILE A 1 7.64 3.29 -34.21
N ILE A 2 6.62 2.56 -33.80
CA ILE A 2 6.34 2.37 -32.36
C ILE A 2 7.42 1.40 -31.89
N MET A 3 8.32 1.87 -31.03
CA MET A 3 9.31 0.99 -30.39
C MET A 3 8.63 0.22 -29.26
N ASP A 4 9.03 -1.02 -29.05
CA ASP A 4 8.51 -1.86 -27.97
C ASP A 4 8.92 -1.27 -26.61
N PRO A 5 8.05 -1.33 -25.59
CA PRO A 5 8.36 -0.93 -24.24
C PRO A 5 9.56 -1.71 -23.68
N GLN A 6 10.45 -1.01 -23.00
CA GLN A 6 11.62 -1.60 -22.35
C GLN A 6 11.70 -1.20 -20.90
N VAL A 7 12.05 -2.16 -20.03
CA VAL A 7 12.31 -1.91 -18.61
C VAL A 7 13.82 -1.99 -18.38
N ILE A 8 14.37 -0.92 -17.81
CA ILE A 8 15.81 -0.81 -17.51
C ILE A 8 15.99 -0.33 -16.05
N ASP A 9 17.23 -0.40 -15.56
CA ASP A 9 17.66 0.12 -14.24
C ASP A 9 16.82 -0.41 -13.07
N LEU A 10 16.49 -1.71 -13.11
CA LEU A 10 15.68 -2.34 -12.06
C LEU A 10 16.53 -2.61 -10.83
N ILE A 11 16.23 -1.89 -9.74
CA ILE A 11 16.92 -1.98 -8.44
C ILE A 11 15.88 -2.14 -7.35
N GLU A 12 16.03 -3.15 -6.50
CA GLU A 12 15.18 -3.36 -5.34
C GLU A 12 16.00 -3.36 -4.05
N GLU A 13 15.73 -2.38 -3.18
CA GLU A 13 16.38 -2.21 -1.87
C GLU A 13 15.37 -1.79 -0.82
N ASN A 14 15.42 -2.40 0.37
CA ASN A 14 14.56 -2.06 1.52
C ASN A 14 13.07 -2.00 1.18
N ASN A 15 12.56 -2.98 0.42
CA ASN A 15 11.18 -3.05 -0.08
C ASN A 15 10.79 -1.91 -1.05
N ILE A 16 11.76 -1.16 -1.54
CA ILE A 16 11.57 -0.13 -2.55
C ILE A 16 12.11 -0.64 -3.86
N LEU A 17 11.25 -0.75 -4.84
CA LEU A 17 11.61 -1.05 -6.23
C LEU A 17 11.68 0.25 -7.03
N LYS A 18 12.82 0.45 -7.71
CA LYS A 18 13.02 1.52 -8.68
C LYS A 18 13.31 0.90 -10.03
N PHE A 19 12.74 1.43 -11.08
CA PHE A 19 12.97 1.01 -12.46
C PHE A 19 12.55 2.10 -13.42
N THR A 20 13.06 2.05 -14.64
CA THR A 20 12.70 2.95 -15.72
C THR A 20 11.97 2.19 -16.81
N ILE A 21 10.88 2.73 -17.34
CA ILE A 21 10.17 2.22 -18.50
C ILE A 21 10.35 3.20 -19.64
N ASN A 22 10.92 2.73 -20.75
CA ASN A 22 11.10 3.49 -21.98
C ASN A 22 10.05 3.09 -23.02
N ASN A 23 9.82 3.98 -23.99
CA ASN A 23 8.95 3.78 -25.15
C ASN A 23 7.47 3.53 -24.77
N ILE A 24 6.99 4.19 -23.72
CA ILE A 24 5.57 4.19 -23.37
C ILE A 24 5.03 5.61 -23.28
N ASN A 25 3.76 5.77 -23.64
CA ASN A 25 3.08 7.05 -23.44
C ASN A 25 2.78 7.29 -21.95
N VAL A 26 2.79 8.54 -21.53
CA VAL A 26 2.47 8.98 -20.16
C VAL A 26 1.12 8.44 -19.66
N SER A 27 0.15 8.24 -20.56
CA SER A 27 -1.15 7.68 -20.20
C SER A 27 -1.04 6.25 -19.65
N TYR A 28 -0.18 5.42 -20.22
CA TYR A 28 0.07 4.06 -19.72
C TYR A 28 0.83 4.09 -18.40
N ALA A 29 1.84 4.95 -18.27
CA ALA A 29 2.57 5.12 -17.02
C ALA A 29 1.62 5.52 -15.88
N ASN A 30 0.74 6.49 -16.11
CA ASN A 30 -0.25 6.90 -15.13
C ASN A 30 -1.32 5.85 -14.87
N ALA A 31 -1.75 5.08 -15.89
CA ALA A 31 -2.71 3.99 -15.72
C ALA A 31 -2.14 2.89 -14.79
N ILE A 32 -0.89 2.45 -15.03
CA ILE A 32 -0.20 1.48 -14.19
C ILE A 32 -0.11 1.99 -12.75
N ARG A 33 0.37 3.22 -12.54
CA ARG A 33 0.46 3.82 -11.21
C ARG A 33 -0.88 3.83 -10.50
N ARG A 34 -1.95 4.25 -11.17
CA ARG A 34 -3.29 4.34 -10.57
C ARG A 34 -3.84 2.98 -10.19
N VAL A 35 -3.67 1.98 -11.04
CA VAL A 35 -4.13 0.61 -10.75
C VAL A 35 -3.36 0.03 -9.57
N ILE A 36 -2.04 0.26 -9.48
CA ILE A 36 -1.24 -0.16 -8.33
C ILE A 36 -1.78 0.43 -7.02
N VAL A 37 -2.14 1.70 -7.01
CA VAL A 37 -2.59 2.39 -5.79
C VAL A 37 -4.01 1.99 -5.39
N SER A 38 -4.90 1.69 -6.35
CA SER A 38 -6.33 1.60 -6.05
C SER A 38 -6.99 0.24 -6.29
N ASP A 39 -6.43 -0.60 -7.17
CA ASP A 39 -7.21 -1.69 -7.75
C ASP A 39 -6.61 -3.10 -7.49
N ILE A 40 -5.52 -3.18 -6.73
CA ILE A 40 -4.94 -4.47 -6.35
C ILE A 40 -5.79 -5.07 -5.24
N PRO A 41 -6.39 -6.26 -5.45
CA PRO A 41 -7.16 -6.93 -4.40
C PRO A 41 -6.23 -7.49 -3.32
N THR A 42 -6.70 -7.41 -2.07
CA THR A 42 -6.00 -7.98 -0.91
C THR A 42 -6.98 -8.51 0.11
N VAL A 43 -6.51 -9.40 0.97
CA VAL A 43 -7.30 -9.88 2.11
C VAL A 43 -7.37 -8.78 3.16
N VAL A 44 -8.58 -8.50 3.65
CA VAL A 44 -8.86 -7.38 4.55
C VAL A 44 -9.91 -7.73 5.60
N PHE A 45 -9.98 -6.94 6.66
CA PHE A 45 -11.11 -6.90 7.59
C PHE A 45 -12.07 -5.79 7.17
N LYS A 46 -13.23 -6.16 6.61
CA LYS A 46 -14.27 -5.18 6.27
C LYS A 46 -15.05 -4.79 7.50
N THR A 47 -14.94 -3.54 7.90
CA THR A 47 -15.61 -3.01 9.10
C THR A 47 -16.51 -1.82 8.77
N PHE A 48 -16.54 -1.38 7.52
CA PHE A 48 -17.32 -0.25 7.02
C PHE A 48 -17.77 -0.52 5.56
N PRO A 49 -18.95 -0.03 5.13
CA PRO A 49 -20.02 0.58 5.93
C PRO A 49 -20.71 -0.45 6.87
N HIS A 50 -21.62 0.01 7.75
CA HIS A 50 -22.21 -0.83 8.79
C HIS A 50 -22.88 -2.09 8.23
N GLU A 51 -23.55 -1.99 7.08
CA GLU A 51 -24.25 -3.09 6.40
C GLU A 51 -23.28 -4.17 5.87
N LYS A 52 -22.01 -3.83 5.69
CA LYS A 52 -20.95 -4.72 5.19
C LYS A 52 -19.89 -5.02 6.25
N ASN A 53 -20.22 -4.77 7.52
CA ASN A 53 -19.31 -4.98 8.61
C ASN A 53 -19.21 -6.46 8.99
N ASP A 54 -17.98 -7.00 8.94
CA ASP A 54 -17.67 -8.39 9.28
C ASP A 54 -17.18 -8.56 10.73
N ALA A 55 -17.02 -7.46 11.48
CA ALA A 55 -16.50 -7.47 12.85
C ALA A 55 -17.62 -7.44 13.89
N VAL A 56 -17.60 -8.39 14.81
CA VAL A 56 -18.55 -8.53 15.92
C VAL A 56 -17.81 -8.32 17.25
N PHE A 57 -18.24 -7.32 18.04
CA PHE A 57 -17.71 -7.07 19.37
C PHE A 57 -18.63 -7.68 20.43
N THR A 58 -18.15 -8.73 21.09
CA THR A 58 -18.91 -9.41 22.17
C THR A 58 -18.70 -8.69 23.49
N VAL A 59 -17.46 -8.28 23.78
CA VAL A 59 -17.10 -7.51 24.99
C VAL A 59 -16.11 -6.43 24.62
N ASN A 60 -16.39 -5.20 25.04
CA ASN A 60 -15.46 -4.10 24.97
C ASN A 60 -15.64 -3.20 26.18
N THR A 61 -14.76 -3.34 27.16
CA THR A 61 -14.71 -2.46 28.33
C THR A 61 -13.50 -1.52 28.29
N SER A 62 -12.77 -1.51 27.13
CA SER A 62 -11.64 -0.60 26.92
C SER A 62 -12.11 0.86 26.75
N ARG A 63 -11.16 1.79 26.73
CA ARG A 63 -11.44 3.21 26.50
C ARG A 63 -11.80 3.57 25.05
N LEU A 64 -11.48 2.71 24.12
CA LEU A 64 -11.80 2.93 22.71
C LEU A 64 -13.19 2.38 22.40
N ASN A 65 -14.00 3.18 21.73
CA ASN A 65 -15.30 2.70 21.25
C ASN A 65 -15.15 1.72 20.10
N ASN A 66 -16.23 1.00 19.77
CA ASN A 66 -16.19 -0.04 18.75
C ASN A 66 -15.87 0.51 17.36
N GLU A 67 -16.28 1.73 17.03
CA GLU A 67 -16.02 2.36 15.73
C GLU A 67 -14.52 2.62 15.52
N ILE A 68 -13.84 3.13 16.54
CA ILE A 68 -12.38 3.34 16.49
C ILE A 68 -11.65 1.99 16.38
N LEU A 69 -12.09 0.99 17.15
CA LEU A 69 -11.49 -0.36 17.08
C LEU A 69 -11.74 -1.00 15.70
N LYS A 70 -12.91 -0.84 15.10
CA LYS A 70 -13.22 -1.26 13.73
C LYS A 70 -12.28 -0.60 12.72
N GLN A 71 -12.10 0.71 12.82
CA GLN A 71 -11.17 1.44 11.94
C GLN A 71 -9.73 0.95 12.11
N ARG A 72 -9.27 0.76 13.35
CA ARG A 72 -7.93 0.21 13.60
C ARG A 72 -7.77 -1.19 13.03
N LEU A 73 -8.79 -2.05 13.19
CA LEU A 73 -8.79 -3.40 12.64
C LEU A 73 -8.66 -3.41 11.11
N SER A 74 -9.39 -2.53 10.42
CA SER A 74 -9.33 -2.41 8.96
C SER A 74 -7.98 -1.92 8.44
N CYS A 75 -7.16 -1.27 9.28
CA CYS A 75 -5.83 -0.79 8.91
C CYS A 75 -4.72 -1.84 9.14
N ILE A 76 -5.02 -3.00 9.75
CA ILE A 76 -4.02 -4.05 9.98
C ILE A 76 -3.78 -4.84 8.69
N PRO A 77 -2.56 -4.87 8.17
CA PRO A 77 -2.24 -5.63 6.97
C PRO A 77 -2.30 -7.14 7.26
N ILE A 78 -2.88 -7.89 6.34
CA ILE A 78 -3.03 -9.35 6.41
C ILE A 78 -2.13 -9.95 5.35
N HIS A 79 -1.11 -10.70 5.76
CA HIS A 79 -0.10 -11.28 4.86
C HIS A 79 -0.58 -12.63 4.29
N ILE A 80 -1.72 -12.61 3.58
CA ILE A 80 -2.24 -13.74 2.81
C ILE A 80 -2.19 -13.33 1.34
N SER A 81 -1.32 -13.97 0.57
CA SER A 81 -1.14 -13.68 -0.86
C SER A 81 -2.05 -14.51 -1.76
N ASP A 82 -2.54 -15.65 -1.28
CA ASP A 82 -3.45 -16.53 -2.00
C ASP A 82 -4.90 -16.07 -1.79
N LEU A 83 -5.48 -15.46 -2.82
CA LEU A 83 -6.86 -14.99 -2.81
C LEU A 83 -7.89 -16.09 -3.11
N GLU A 84 -7.44 -17.26 -3.61
CA GLU A 84 -8.32 -18.42 -3.89
C GLU A 84 -8.58 -19.26 -2.63
N MET A 85 -7.83 -18.99 -1.56
CA MET A 85 -8.06 -19.63 -0.26
C MET A 85 -9.51 -19.42 0.19
N PRO A 86 -10.15 -20.47 0.79
CA PRO A 86 -11.53 -20.36 1.27
C PRO A 86 -11.63 -19.49 2.54
N LEU A 87 -11.49 -18.17 2.36
CA LEU A 87 -11.46 -17.18 3.45
C LEU A 87 -12.68 -17.27 4.38
N LYS A 88 -13.84 -17.65 3.85
CA LYS A 88 -15.09 -17.81 4.63
C LYS A 88 -15.03 -18.91 5.68
N ASP A 89 -14.07 -19.83 5.56
CA ASP A 89 -13.88 -20.92 6.51
C ASP A 89 -13.05 -20.49 7.72
N TYR A 90 -12.52 -19.27 7.72
CA TYR A 90 -11.65 -18.77 8.78
C TYR A 90 -12.23 -17.51 9.42
N ILE A 91 -12.04 -17.41 10.72
CA ILE A 91 -12.43 -16.25 11.52
C ILE A 91 -11.27 -15.81 12.40
N LEU A 92 -11.04 -14.49 12.47
CA LEU A 92 -10.18 -13.89 13.47
C LEU A 92 -10.92 -13.86 14.80
N GLU A 93 -10.26 -14.24 15.87
CA GLU A 93 -10.73 -14.07 17.24
C GLU A 93 -9.67 -13.36 18.09
N ILE A 94 -10.12 -12.39 18.87
CA ILE A 94 -9.32 -11.68 19.87
C ILE A 94 -10.10 -11.78 21.18
N ASP A 95 -9.48 -12.37 22.20
CA ASP A 95 -10.06 -12.50 23.53
C ASP A 95 -8.96 -12.26 24.58
N VAL A 96 -8.84 -11.02 25.05
CA VAL A 96 -7.80 -10.59 25.97
C VAL A 96 -8.42 -9.85 27.14
N LYS A 97 -8.18 -10.32 28.34
CA LYS A 97 -8.61 -9.71 29.60
C LYS A 97 -7.40 -9.33 30.43
N ASN A 98 -7.38 -8.13 30.96
CA ASN A 98 -6.33 -7.69 31.83
C ASN A 98 -6.60 -8.19 33.28
N ASN A 99 -5.86 -9.19 33.69
CA ASN A 99 -5.90 -9.71 35.07
C ASN A 99 -4.63 -9.32 35.85
N SER A 100 -3.77 -8.45 35.29
CA SER A 100 -2.55 -7.95 35.94
C SER A 100 -2.84 -6.65 36.70
N ASP A 101 -1.86 -6.16 37.41
CA ASP A 101 -1.84 -4.87 38.13
C ASP A 101 -1.29 -3.72 37.27
N THR A 102 -0.86 -4.02 36.04
CA THR A 102 -0.31 -3.05 35.09
C THR A 102 -1.15 -2.94 33.82
N ILE A 103 -0.94 -1.87 33.04
CA ILE A 103 -1.56 -1.72 31.72
C ILE A 103 -0.97 -2.76 30.76
N ILE A 104 -1.82 -3.50 30.07
CA ILE A 104 -1.40 -4.38 28.99
C ILE A 104 -1.81 -3.84 27.62
N TYR A 105 -1.01 -4.20 26.61
CA TYR A 105 -1.27 -3.84 25.23
C TYR A 105 -1.80 -5.08 24.49
N VAL A 106 -2.96 -4.97 23.87
CA VAL A 106 -3.44 -5.95 22.90
C VAL A 106 -2.79 -5.61 21.58
N THR A 107 -2.12 -6.57 20.99
CA THR A 107 -1.35 -6.41 19.76
C THR A 107 -1.79 -7.41 18.69
N SER A 108 -1.31 -7.27 17.46
CA SER A 108 -1.55 -8.29 16.42
C SER A 108 -0.94 -9.66 16.75
N GLY A 109 -0.05 -9.74 17.74
CA GLY A 109 0.48 -11.00 18.27
C GLY A 109 -0.51 -11.80 19.11
N ASP A 110 -1.57 -11.15 19.64
CA ASP A 110 -2.63 -11.79 20.41
C ASP A 110 -3.77 -12.33 19.53
N PHE A 111 -3.68 -12.11 18.22
CA PHE A 111 -4.67 -12.56 17.25
C PHE A 111 -4.63 -14.07 17.09
N LYS A 112 -5.80 -14.68 17.05
CA LYS A 112 -5.98 -16.11 16.81
C LYS A 112 -6.89 -16.32 15.61
N ILE A 113 -6.52 -17.24 14.73
CA ILE A 113 -7.33 -17.58 13.56
C ILE A 113 -7.92 -18.95 13.79
N LYS A 114 -9.23 -19.04 13.75
CA LYS A 114 -9.98 -20.29 13.94
C LYS A 114 -10.56 -20.76 12.61
N ASN A 115 -10.40 -22.04 12.31
CA ASN A 115 -11.07 -22.66 11.18
C ASN A 115 -12.46 -23.11 11.62
N LEU A 116 -13.50 -22.55 10.99
CA LEU A 116 -14.91 -22.80 11.33
C LEU A 116 -15.38 -24.22 10.98
N LYS A 117 -14.74 -24.89 10.00
CA LYS A 117 -15.10 -26.28 9.63
C LYS A 117 -14.55 -27.32 10.60
N THR A 118 -13.33 -27.10 11.07
CA THR A 118 -12.65 -28.05 11.95
C THR A 118 -12.74 -27.69 13.43
N ASP A 119 -13.24 -26.49 13.73
CA ASP A 119 -13.31 -25.88 15.07
C ASP A 119 -11.95 -25.78 15.78
N LYS A 120 -10.85 -25.76 15.01
CA LYS A 120 -9.48 -25.70 15.51
C LYS A 120 -8.83 -24.35 15.17
N TYR A 121 -7.98 -23.90 16.08
CA TYR A 121 -7.12 -22.73 15.82
C TYR A 121 -5.95 -23.13 14.90
N LEU A 122 -5.54 -22.19 14.07
CA LEU A 122 -4.28 -22.32 13.34
C LEU A 122 -3.10 -22.31 14.32
N ASP A 123 -2.03 -22.94 13.94
CA ASP A 123 -0.80 -22.95 14.73
C ASP A 123 -0.20 -21.53 14.84
N ALA A 124 0.56 -21.31 15.90
CA ALA A 124 1.15 -20.01 16.21
C ALA A 124 2.14 -19.54 15.10
N ALA A 125 2.83 -20.48 14.44
CA ALA A 125 3.77 -20.16 13.36
C ALA A 125 3.03 -19.61 12.13
N THR A 126 1.93 -20.25 11.72
CA THR A 126 1.08 -19.78 10.62
C THR A 126 0.44 -18.43 10.94
N THR A 127 -0.08 -18.26 12.15
CA THR A 127 -0.66 -16.97 12.58
C THR A 127 0.39 -15.85 12.58
N LYS A 128 1.62 -16.14 13.02
CA LYS A 128 2.75 -15.21 12.98
C LYS A 128 3.16 -14.83 11.55
N ASN A 129 3.05 -15.73 10.59
CA ASN A 129 3.31 -15.42 9.19
C ASN A 129 2.24 -14.50 8.60
N ILE A 130 1.00 -14.62 9.05
CA ILE A 130 -0.12 -13.77 8.62
C ILE A 130 -0.04 -12.38 9.28
N PHE A 131 0.35 -12.31 10.56
CA PHE A 131 0.54 -11.08 11.31
C PHE A 131 1.97 -10.99 11.84
N PRO A 132 2.97 -10.71 10.98
CA PRO A 132 4.36 -10.70 11.41
C PRO A 132 4.67 -9.48 12.29
N PRO A 133 5.63 -9.63 13.24
CA PRO A 133 6.17 -8.48 13.94
C PRO A 133 7.04 -7.64 13.00
N ASN A 134 7.28 -6.39 13.37
CA ASN A 134 8.20 -5.53 12.65
C ASN A 134 9.61 -6.16 12.56
N ASN A 135 10.21 -6.13 11.39
CA ASN A 135 11.52 -6.78 11.16
C ASN A 135 12.66 -6.15 11.96
N ILE A 136 12.56 -4.87 12.33
CA ILE A 136 13.59 -4.11 13.04
C ILE A 136 13.34 -4.17 14.55
N THR A 137 12.18 -3.69 15.01
CA THR A 137 11.85 -3.58 16.44
C THR A 137 11.42 -4.91 17.06
N LYS A 138 10.99 -5.88 16.24
CA LYS A 138 10.39 -7.17 16.64
C LYS A 138 9.06 -7.02 17.39
N GLU A 139 8.49 -5.84 17.40
CA GLU A 139 7.19 -5.55 18.02
C GLU A 139 6.04 -5.81 17.05
N TYR A 140 4.90 -6.19 17.61
CA TYR A 140 3.64 -6.36 16.89
C TYR A 140 2.87 -5.04 16.83
N ILE A 141 1.87 -4.96 15.95
CA ILE A 141 1.04 -3.76 15.78
C ILE A 141 0.13 -3.61 17.01
N ASP A 142 0.21 -2.46 17.70
CA ASP A 142 -0.66 -2.11 18.82
C ASP A 142 -2.11 -1.97 18.35
N PHE A 143 -3.01 -2.74 18.98
CA PHE A 143 -4.44 -2.67 18.67
C PHE A 143 -5.20 -1.82 19.71
N CYS A 144 -5.08 -2.14 20.99
CA CYS A 144 -5.64 -1.30 22.06
C CYS A 144 -4.90 -1.52 23.39
N ARG A 145 -5.18 -0.65 24.37
CA ARG A 145 -4.67 -0.76 25.74
C ARG A 145 -5.79 -1.15 26.68
N LEU A 146 -5.50 -2.07 27.59
CA LEU A 146 -6.42 -2.51 28.63
C LEU A 146 -5.86 -2.14 30.00
N ARG A 147 -6.67 -1.43 30.80
CA ARG A 147 -6.31 -1.05 32.15
C ARG A 147 -6.41 -2.24 33.10
N PRO A 148 -5.60 -2.24 34.18
CA PRO A 148 -5.65 -3.25 35.22
C PRO A 148 -6.95 -3.15 36.04
N GLN A 149 -7.16 -4.13 36.88
CA GLN A 149 -8.15 -4.09 37.93
C GLN A 149 -7.82 -2.97 38.90
N ILE A 150 -8.81 -2.12 39.22
CA ILE A 150 -8.63 -1.00 40.15
C ILE A 150 -9.09 -1.38 41.56
N SER A 151 -10.14 -2.20 41.68
CA SER A 151 -10.70 -2.68 42.91
C SER A 151 -11.44 -4.00 42.69
N GLU A 152 -11.88 -4.66 43.76
CA GLU A 152 -12.70 -5.88 43.64
C GLU A 152 -14.01 -5.65 42.87
N THR A 153 -14.54 -4.45 42.90
CA THR A 153 -15.77 -4.05 42.21
C THR A 153 -15.54 -3.56 40.77
N ILE A 154 -14.31 -3.15 40.45
CA ILE A 154 -13.94 -2.68 39.11
C ILE A 154 -12.90 -3.65 38.54
N PRO A 155 -13.34 -4.68 37.78
CA PRO A 155 -12.43 -5.66 37.19
C PRO A 155 -11.56 -5.01 36.12
N GLY A 156 -10.46 -5.69 35.75
CA GLY A 156 -9.64 -5.29 34.64
C GLY A 156 -10.39 -5.30 33.31
N GLU A 157 -9.97 -4.43 32.41
CA GLU A 157 -10.61 -4.28 31.11
C GLU A 157 -10.48 -5.53 30.25
N HIS A 158 -11.49 -5.79 29.43
CA HIS A 158 -11.62 -6.96 28.58
C HIS A 158 -12.02 -6.57 27.17
N LEU A 159 -11.34 -7.12 26.18
CA LEU A 159 -11.69 -7.01 24.78
C LEU A 159 -11.94 -8.41 24.20
N LYS A 160 -13.15 -8.63 23.68
CA LYS A 160 -13.50 -9.83 22.95
C LYS A 160 -14.22 -9.47 21.67
N LEU A 161 -13.64 -9.84 20.54
CA LEU A 161 -14.20 -9.63 19.21
C LEU A 161 -13.88 -10.78 18.28
N SER A 162 -14.66 -10.88 17.21
CA SER A 162 -14.38 -11.77 16.08
C SER A 162 -14.60 -11.00 14.77
N CYS A 163 -13.89 -11.39 13.71
CA CYS A 163 -14.03 -10.78 12.39
C CYS A 163 -13.77 -11.80 11.28
N LEU A 164 -14.60 -11.81 10.25
CA LEU A 164 -14.38 -12.62 9.06
C LEU A 164 -13.34 -11.97 8.14
N PHE A 165 -12.66 -12.81 7.35
CA PHE A 165 -11.76 -12.36 6.30
C PHE A 165 -12.54 -12.10 5.02
N SER A 166 -12.24 -10.99 4.36
CA SER A 166 -12.88 -10.57 3.11
C SER A 166 -11.81 -10.12 2.11
N ILE A 167 -12.18 -10.01 0.83
CA ILE A 167 -11.32 -9.40 -0.19
C ILE A 167 -11.80 -7.97 -0.44
N GLY A 168 -10.85 -7.04 -0.49
CA GLY A 168 -11.13 -5.63 -0.78
C GLY A 168 -10.00 -4.98 -1.56
N THR A 169 -10.26 -3.77 -2.04
CA THR A 169 -9.31 -2.94 -2.78
C THR A 169 -9.21 -1.56 -2.13
N ALA A 170 -8.13 -0.84 -2.36
CA ALA A 170 -7.99 0.52 -1.89
C ALA A 170 -9.05 1.48 -2.49
N LYS A 171 -9.71 1.09 -3.59
CA LYS A 171 -10.85 1.80 -4.15
C LYS A 171 -12.09 1.72 -3.25
N ASP A 172 -12.25 0.60 -2.53
CA ASP A 172 -13.34 0.43 -1.55
C ASP A 172 -13.07 1.23 -0.28
N ASN A 173 -11.83 1.15 0.20
CA ASN A 173 -11.35 1.90 1.37
C ASN A 173 -9.82 2.09 1.27
N GLY A 174 -9.34 3.32 1.45
CA GLY A 174 -7.91 3.64 1.39
C GLY A 174 -7.03 2.89 2.39
N SER A 175 -7.60 2.30 3.45
CA SER A 175 -6.86 1.43 4.39
C SER A 175 -6.45 0.09 3.78
N PHE A 176 -7.01 -0.30 2.63
CA PHE A 176 -6.75 -1.57 1.95
C PHE A 176 -5.66 -1.47 0.88
N ASN A 177 -4.85 -0.42 0.93
CA ASN A 177 -3.74 -0.25 0.02
C ASN A 177 -2.66 -1.32 0.24
N VAL A 178 -1.98 -1.70 -0.85
CA VAL A 178 -0.89 -2.69 -0.84
C VAL A 178 0.49 -2.04 -0.97
N VAL A 179 0.52 -0.74 -1.25
CA VAL A 179 1.73 0.06 -1.39
C VAL A 179 1.68 1.30 -0.51
N SER A 180 2.80 1.65 0.12
CA SER A 180 2.94 2.93 0.83
C SER A 180 3.23 4.07 -0.15
N THR A 181 3.94 3.76 -1.25
CA THR A 181 4.30 4.73 -2.29
C THR A 181 4.26 4.08 -3.65
N CYS A 182 3.61 4.73 -4.61
CA CYS A 182 3.74 4.44 -6.03
C CYS A 182 3.76 5.76 -6.79
N SER A 183 4.91 6.12 -7.32
CA SER A 183 5.11 7.37 -8.06
C SER A 183 5.97 7.14 -9.29
N TYR A 184 5.85 8.03 -10.27
CA TYR A 184 6.76 8.10 -11.38
C TYR A 184 7.14 9.56 -11.67
N ARG A 185 8.26 9.73 -12.33
CA ARG A 185 8.70 11.01 -12.90
C ARG A 185 9.22 10.79 -14.32
N ASN A 186 9.27 11.83 -15.12
CA ASN A 186 9.97 11.80 -16.39
C ASN A 186 11.46 11.53 -16.14
N THR A 187 12.09 10.71 -16.96
CA THR A 187 13.53 10.42 -16.90
C THR A 187 14.31 11.67 -17.31
N PRO A 188 15.17 12.24 -16.44
CA PRO A 188 15.96 13.40 -16.80
C PRO A 188 16.91 13.09 -17.96
N ASP A 189 17.01 14.02 -18.93
CA ASP A 189 18.06 13.98 -19.92
C ASP A 189 19.31 14.71 -19.40
N TYR A 190 20.19 13.97 -18.74
CA TYR A 190 21.38 14.52 -18.10
C TYR A 190 22.33 15.20 -19.09
N ASN A 191 22.45 14.70 -20.33
CA ASN A 191 23.30 15.30 -21.33
C ASN A 191 22.74 16.65 -21.80
N ALA A 192 21.46 16.68 -22.15
CA ALA A 192 20.80 17.92 -22.54
C ALA A 192 20.73 18.94 -21.38
N ILE A 193 20.62 18.48 -20.12
CA ILE A 193 20.67 19.35 -18.93
C ILE A 193 22.06 20.00 -18.77
N GLU A 194 23.15 19.25 -18.96
CA GLU A 194 24.51 19.76 -18.82
C GLU A 194 24.83 20.80 -19.93
N ASP A 195 24.42 20.51 -21.17
CA ASP A 195 24.54 21.45 -22.30
C ASP A 195 23.73 22.73 -22.04
N ALA A 196 22.48 22.60 -21.61
CA ALA A 196 21.62 23.73 -21.32
C ALA A 196 22.11 24.56 -20.11
N LYS A 197 22.72 23.89 -19.10
CA LYS A 197 23.34 24.56 -17.94
C LYS A 197 24.55 25.41 -18.36
N SER A 198 25.41 24.89 -19.23
CA SER A 198 26.57 25.61 -19.74
C SER A 198 26.14 26.89 -20.51
N ASN A 199 25.16 26.76 -21.40
CA ASN A 199 24.60 27.88 -22.11
C ASN A 199 23.96 28.92 -21.17
N LYS A 200 23.24 28.44 -20.13
CA LYS A 200 22.61 29.32 -19.15
C LYS A 200 23.63 30.06 -18.28
N GLU A 201 24.73 29.41 -17.91
CA GLU A 201 25.80 30.03 -17.16
C GLU A 201 26.46 31.17 -17.96
N GLU A 202 26.68 30.98 -19.26
CA GLU A 202 27.21 32.03 -20.15
C GLU A 202 26.25 33.22 -20.26
N GLU A 203 24.95 32.96 -20.46
CA GLU A 203 23.90 34.00 -20.48
C GLU A 203 23.89 34.83 -19.18
N LEU A 204 23.96 34.13 -18.01
CA LEU A 204 23.95 34.79 -16.70
C LEU A 204 25.20 35.63 -16.46
N LYS A 205 26.38 35.17 -16.89
CA LYS A 205 27.64 35.97 -16.82
C LYS A 205 27.59 37.25 -17.66
N LEU A 206 26.86 37.24 -18.77
CA LEU A 206 26.64 38.45 -19.57
C LEU A 206 25.65 39.44 -18.91
N LYS A 207 24.70 38.90 -18.13
CA LYS A 207 23.63 39.69 -17.53
C LYS A 207 23.98 40.27 -16.15
N TYR A 208 24.76 39.55 -15.36
CA TYR A 208 25.08 39.90 -13.97
C TYR A 208 26.59 40.12 -13.82
N SER A 209 26.97 41.22 -13.18
CA SER A 209 28.38 41.57 -12.95
C SER A 209 28.97 40.84 -11.73
N GLU A 210 28.12 40.47 -10.77
CA GLU A 210 28.55 39.81 -9.54
C GLU A 210 28.47 38.28 -9.66
N SER A 211 29.55 37.59 -9.27
CA SER A 211 29.63 36.11 -9.30
C SER A 211 28.62 35.45 -8.34
N SER A 212 28.21 36.11 -7.26
CA SER A 212 27.19 35.66 -6.31
C SER A 212 25.83 35.54 -6.97
N ASP A 213 25.42 36.55 -7.74
CA ASP A 213 24.12 36.58 -8.42
C ASP A 213 24.04 35.54 -9.53
N VAL A 214 25.14 35.36 -10.28
CA VAL A 214 25.22 34.31 -11.30
C VAL A 214 25.00 32.93 -10.66
N LYS A 215 25.66 32.64 -9.53
CA LYS A 215 25.49 31.36 -8.84
C LYS A 215 24.07 31.15 -8.31
N PHE A 216 23.47 32.20 -7.74
CA PHE A 216 22.10 32.15 -7.20
C PHE A 216 21.10 31.82 -8.31
N HIS A 217 21.11 32.60 -9.41
CA HIS A 217 20.20 32.37 -10.52
C HIS A 217 20.44 31.05 -11.26
N LEU A 218 21.70 30.59 -11.34
CA LEU A 218 22.01 29.28 -11.91
C LEU A 218 21.43 28.15 -11.03
N GLN A 219 21.53 28.28 -9.71
CA GLN A 219 20.97 27.31 -8.78
C GLN A 219 19.43 27.26 -8.85
N ASP A 220 18.78 28.43 -8.99
CA ASP A 220 17.33 28.50 -9.20
C ASP A 220 16.93 27.80 -10.50
N TRP A 221 17.65 28.06 -11.59
CA TRP A 221 17.41 27.42 -12.86
C TRP A 221 17.57 25.89 -12.79
N ILE A 222 18.62 25.39 -12.11
CA ILE A 222 18.83 23.96 -11.89
C ILE A 222 17.68 23.36 -11.08
N ASN A 223 17.16 24.07 -10.09
CA ASN A 223 16.10 23.57 -9.22
C ASN A 223 14.71 23.57 -9.90
N LEU A 224 14.50 24.42 -10.89
CA LEU A 224 13.20 24.63 -11.55
C LEU A 224 13.21 24.21 -13.02
N ASP A 225 13.92 24.92 -13.86
CA ASP A 225 13.83 24.79 -15.32
C ASP A 225 14.56 23.55 -15.86
N ALA A 226 15.72 23.20 -15.29
CA ALA A 226 16.45 22.00 -15.67
C ALA A 226 15.62 20.72 -15.49
N LYS A 227 14.71 20.71 -14.51
CA LYS A 227 13.80 19.57 -14.27
C LYS A 227 12.75 19.35 -15.37
N ARG A 228 12.61 20.30 -16.28
CA ARG A 228 11.71 20.20 -17.44
C ARG A 228 12.40 19.59 -18.65
N ILE A 229 13.71 19.36 -18.58
CA ILE A 229 14.50 18.73 -19.63
C ILE A 229 14.52 17.22 -19.33
N TYR A 230 13.81 16.45 -20.14
CA TYR A 230 13.62 15.02 -19.93
C TYR A 230 13.54 14.26 -21.25
N ILE A 231 13.79 12.97 -21.19
CA ILE A 231 13.69 12.06 -22.34
C ILE A 231 12.20 11.77 -22.59
N PRO A 232 11.66 12.06 -23.80
CA PRO A 232 10.27 11.74 -24.13
C PRO A 232 9.96 10.26 -23.96
N ASP A 233 8.73 9.94 -23.52
CA ASP A 233 8.21 8.57 -23.36
C ASP A 233 9.08 7.65 -22.50
N SER A 234 9.82 8.22 -21.54
CA SER A 234 10.63 7.52 -20.55
C SER A 234 10.27 7.96 -19.13
N PHE A 235 10.00 6.98 -18.25
CA PHE A 235 9.50 7.24 -16.89
C PHE A 235 10.23 6.40 -15.85
N GLU A 236 10.78 7.06 -14.83
CA GLU A 236 11.35 6.41 -13.64
C GLU A 236 10.26 6.18 -12.61
N PHE A 237 10.04 4.92 -12.26
CA PHE A 237 9.09 4.49 -11.23
C PHE A 237 9.78 4.26 -9.89
N LYS A 238 9.03 4.56 -8.82
CA LYS A 238 9.37 4.18 -7.45
C LYS A 238 8.14 3.57 -6.79
N ILE A 239 8.26 2.31 -6.35
CA ILE A 239 7.20 1.57 -5.69
C ILE A 239 7.73 1.05 -4.37
N GLN A 240 6.95 1.20 -3.30
CA GLN A 240 7.26 0.64 -1.99
C GLN A 240 6.08 -0.17 -1.48
N THR A 241 6.28 -1.48 -1.38
CA THR A 241 5.25 -2.41 -0.87
C THR A 241 5.07 -2.29 0.64
N LEU A 242 3.86 -2.66 1.13
CA LEU A 242 3.58 -2.92 2.54
C LEU A 242 3.90 -4.36 2.96
N ASN A 243 4.64 -5.12 2.15
CA ASN A 243 5.06 -6.50 2.35
C ASN A 243 3.94 -7.56 2.32
N VAL A 244 2.71 -7.20 2.00
CA VAL A 244 1.65 -8.19 1.72
C VAL A 244 1.98 -8.95 0.43
N TYR A 245 2.43 -8.22 -0.58
CA TYR A 245 2.91 -8.74 -1.87
C TYR A 245 4.31 -8.22 -2.16
N THR A 246 5.08 -8.95 -2.99
CA THR A 246 6.34 -8.42 -3.54
C THR A 246 6.05 -7.31 -4.55
N ASN A 247 6.98 -6.35 -4.70
CA ASN A 247 6.84 -5.26 -5.66
C ASN A 247 6.59 -5.76 -7.10
N ILE A 248 7.29 -6.83 -7.50
CA ILE A 248 7.13 -7.43 -8.83
C ILE A 248 5.72 -8.02 -9.01
N HIS A 249 5.20 -8.73 -7.99
CA HIS A 249 3.85 -9.27 -8.02
C HIS A 249 2.80 -8.18 -8.18
N ILE A 250 2.96 -7.06 -7.48
CA ILE A 250 2.07 -5.90 -7.57
C ILE A 250 2.02 -5.33 -8.99
N ILE A 251 3.19 -5.17 -9.65
CA ILE A 251 3.27 -4.65 -11.02
C ILE A 251 2.59 -5.61 -12.00
N ILE A 252 2.90 -6.91 -11.91
CA ILE A 252 2.32 -7.93 -12.80
C ILE A 252 0.80 -7.97 -12.64
N THR A 253 0.30 -7.94 -11.40
CA THR A 253 -1.13 -7.92 -11.11
C THR A 253 -1.79 -6.65 -11.65
N ALA A 254 -1.16 -5.49 -11.51
CA ALA A 254 -1.67 -4.24 -12.07
C ALA A 254 -1.79 -4.28 -13.60
N ILE A 255 -0.79 -4.82 -14.28
CA ILE A 255 -0.81 -4.96 -15.74
C ILE A 255 -1.89 -5.96 -16.16
N ARG A 256 -2.05 -7.09 -15.48
CA ARG A 256 -3.12 -8.07 -15.74
C ARG A 256 -4.50 -7.45 -15.57
N ASN A 257 -4.73 -6.70 -14.50
CA ASN A 257 -5.99 -5.98 -14.29
C ASN A 257 -6.30 -4.98 -15.42
N LEU A 258 -5.29 -4.30 -15.96
CA LEU A 258 -5.47 -3.41 -17.12
C LEU A 258 -5.84 -4.20 -18.38
N ILE A 259 -5.18 -5.31 -18.63
CA ILE A 259 -5.46 -6.19 -19.79
C ILE A 259 -6.88 -6.74 -19.69
N GLU A 260 -7.31 -7.25 -18.53
CA GLU A 260 -8.66 -7.76 -18.31
C GLU A 260 -9.74 -6.71 -18.58
N ARG A 261 -9.53 -5.47 -18.10
CA ARG A 261 -10.46 -4.36 -18.36
C ARG A 261 -10.55 -4.01 -19.85
N LEU A 262 -9.42 -4.00 -20.54
CA LEU A 262 -9.41 -3.75 -21.98
C LEU A 262 -10.11 -4.88 -22.75
N ASN A 263 -9.88 -6.14 -22.38
CA ASN A 263 -10.56 -7.29 -22.96
C ASN A 263 -12.08 -7.21 -22.74
N THR A 264 -12.53 -6.86 -21.53
CA THR A 264 -13.97 -6.67 -21.24
C THR A 264 -14.58 -5.59 -22.14
N ILE A 265 -13.88 -4.47 -22.37
CA ILE A 265 -14.34 -3.42 -23.28
C ILE A 265 -14.46 -3.96 -24.71
N ILE A 266 -13.46 -4.71 -25.18
CA ILE A 266 -13.46 -5.32 -26.52
C ILE A 266 -14.66 -6.27 -26.69
N GLU A 267 -14.94 -7.11 -25.68
CA GLU A 267 -16.06 -8.04 -25.68
C GLU A 267 -17.41 -7.31 -25.76
N ILE A 268 -17.59 -6.24 -24.94
CA ILE A 268 -18.81 -5.42 -24.95
C ILE A 268 -19.05 -4.83 -26.36
N TYR A 269 -18.02 -4.20 -26.94
CA TYR A 269 -18.12 -3.63 -28.29
C TYR A 269 -18.39 -4.69 -29.36
N SER A 270 -17.69 -5.82 -29.30
CA SER A 270 -17.89 -6.93 -30.25
C SER A 270 -19.29 -7.52 -30.18
N THR A 271 -19.91 -7.52 -28.98
CA THR A 271 -21.30 -7.99 -28.80
C THR A 271 -22.31 -6.97 -29.33
N GLN A 272 -22.09 -5.69 -29.08
CA GLN A 272 -22.98 -4.62 -29.56
C GLN A 272 -22.93 -4.47 -31.10
N ILE A 273 -21.77 -4.59 -31.74
CA ILE A 273 -21.64 -4.52 -33.18
C ILE A 273 -22.37 -5.70 -33.87
N LYS A 274 -22.43 -6.88 -33.25
CA LYS A 274 -23.19 -8.03 -33.78
C LYS A 274 -24.71 -7.88 -33.68
N LEU A 275 -25.21 -6.90 -32.92
CA LEU A 275 -26.62 -6.60 -32.74
C LEU A 275 -27.14 -5.48 -33.68
N ILE A 276 -26.22 -4.82 -34.40
CA ILE A 276 -26.51 -3.86 -35.48
C ILE A 276 -26.34 -4.55 -36.82
#